data_faeb16fa7cdc248f7ca77351cbb17607
#
_entry.id   faeb16fa7cdc248f7ca77351cbb17607
#
_cell.length_a   1.000
_cell.length_b   1.000
_cell.length_c   1.000
_cell.angle_alpha   90.00
_cell.angle_beta   90.00
_cell.angle_gamma   90.00
#
_symmetry.space_group_name_H-M   'P 1'
#
loop_
_entity.id
_entity.type
_entity.pdbx_description
1 polymer ?
#
loop_
_entity_poly.entity_id
_entity_poly.type
_entity_poly.pdbx_seq_one_letter_code
_entity_poly.pdbx_strand_id
1 'polypeptide(L)'
;MRRTKAEGGWGVIFTEQTEIHPSSEITPFIEQRLWEDKDIPAMAAMAEAMKSHGALAGIQLAYSGINGPNLYSREVPLAVSSGPILTFTADPVQARTLDRDDIADLRRWFRQAFRRSQQAGFDILCLYGAHGFGIFQHFLSRATNLRTDDYGGSLENRSRFLREVVEDAREVTKGELAISLRLSLHEGGPLGFSNAELSDFIAMHAALPDIWDLAHGTWEA
;
A
#
# COMPACT_ATOMS: atom_id res chain seq x y z
N MET A 1 1.27 18.95 12.56
CA MET A 1 0.22 17.96 12.92
C MET A 1 0.80 16.67 13.52
N ARG A 2 1.69 15.89 12.85
CA ARG A 2 2.23 14.63 13.42
C ARG A 2 3.08 14.85 14.67
N ARG A 3 3.94 15.85 14.67
CA ARG A 3 4.69 16.29 15.87
C ARG A 3 3.76 16.57 17.05
N THR A 4 2.65 17.29 16.82
CA THR A 4 1.66 17.61 17.86
C THR A 4 1.00 16.36 18.46
N LYS A 5 0.79 15.31 17.63
CA LYS A 5 0.32 14.01 18.12
C LYS A 5 1.38 13.36 19.05
N ALA A 6 2.65 13.39 18.64
CA ALA A 6 3.75 12.88 19.46
C ALA A 6 3.89 13.64 20.78
N GLU A 7 3.83 14.98 20.75
CA GLU A 7 3.79 15.83 21.94
C GLU A 7 2.62 15.47 22.87
N GLY A 8 1.46 15.06 22.30
CA GLY A 8 0.28 14.61 23.03
C GLY A 8 0.37 13.17 23.57
N GLY A 9 1.51 12.49 23.43
CA GLY A 9 1.76 11.17 24.03
C GLY A 9 1.32 9.98 23.17
N TRP A 10 1.10 10.12 21.86
CA TRP A 10 0.86 8.99 20.96
C TRP A 10 2.13 8.16 20.82
N GLY A 11 2.03 6.85 21.09
CA GLY A 11 3.18 5.93 21.06
C GLY A 11 3.59 5.49 19.65
N VAL A 12 2.66 5.51 18.69
CA VAL A 12 2.89 5.16 17.27
C VAL A 12 2.16 6.17 16.38
N ILE A 13 2.83 6.69 15.37
CA ILE A 13 2.25 7.65 14.44
C ILE A 13 2.63 7.27 13.02
N PHE A 14 1.63 7.15 12.14
CA PHE A 14 1.85 6.89 10.73
C PHE A 14 1.76 8.16 9.88
N THR A 15 2.43 8.13 8.72
CA THR A 15 2.21 9.11 7.66
C THR A 15 0.82 8.92 7.04
N GLU A 16 0.40 9.84 6.16
CA GLU A 16 -0.63 9.54 5.17
C GLU A 16 -0.03 8.63 4.07
N GLN A 17 -0.87 8.30 3.08
CA GLN A 17 -0.43 7.54 1.91
C GLN A 17 0.82 8.18 1.30
N THR A 18 1.83 7.34 1.07
CA THR A 18 3.11 7.71 0.46
C THR A 18 3.29 6.89 -0.80
N GLU A 19 3.28 7.53 -1.93
CA GLU A 19 3.41 6.87 -3.22
C GLU A 19 4.84 6.43 -3.48
N ILE A 20 4.98 5.20 -4.01
CA ILE A 20 6.29 4.56 -4.25
C ILE A 20 6.79 4.74 -5.68
N HIS A 21 5.93 5.19 -6.61
CA HIS A 21 6.27 5.38 -8.02
C HIS A 21 5.36 6.42 -8.67
N PRO A 22 5.85 7.20 -9.68
CA PRO A 22 5.04 8.20 -10.39
C PRO A 22 3.77 7.69 -11.06
N SER A 23 3.72 6.39 -11.41
CA SER A 23 2.52 5.76 -12.00
C SER A 23 1.46 5.35 -10.98
N SER A 24 1.55 5.85 -9.74
CA SER A 24 0.62 5.57 -8.65
C SER A 24 -0.26 6.77 -8.27
N GLU A 25 -0.27 7.81 -9.06
CA GLU A 25 -0.91 9.09 -8.74
C GLU A 25 -2.43 8.99 -8.70
N ILE A 26 -3.05 9.32 -7.55
CA ILE A 26 -4.51 9.35 -7.37
C ILE A 26 -5.10 10.71 -7.79
N THR A 27 -4.45 11.80 -7.43
CA THR A 27 -4.92 13.16 -7.69
C THR A 27 -3.95 13.92 -8.59
N PRO A 28 -4.42 14.98 -9.30
CA PRO A 28 -3.52 15.82 -10.09
C PRO A 28 -2.65 16.76 -9.25
N PHE A 29 -2.66 16.60 -7.93
CA PHE A 29 -1.83 17.35 -6.99
C PHE A 29 -0.69 16.49 -6.47
N ILE A 30 0.43 17.13 -6.15
CA ILE A 30 1.58 16.42 -5.56
C ILE A 30 1.17 15.91 -4.17
N GLU A 31 1.13 14.60 -4.06
CA GLU A 31 0.92 13.89 -2.81
C GLU A 31 2.25 13.56 -2.13
N GLN A 32 2.21 12.97 -0.95
CA GLN A 32 3.41 12.46 -0.30
C GLN A 32 4.01 11.34 -1.13
N ARG A 33 5.31 11.39 -1.36
CA ARG A 33 6.02 10.45 -2.23
C ARG A 33 7.36 10.03 -1.66
N LEU A 34 7.82 8.84 -2.06
CA LEU A 34 9.14 8.31 -1.73
C LEU A 34 9.70 7.49 -2.92
N TRP A 35 9.60 8.00 -4.12
CA TRP A 35 10.02 7.27 -5.32
C TRP A 35 11.46 7.58 -5.77
N GLU A 36 12.07 8.66 -5.25
CA GLU A 36 13.45 9.07 -5.55
C GLU A 36 14.24 9.37 -4.27
N ASP A 37 15.56 9.28 -4.35
CA ASP A 37 16.42 9.52 -3.17
C ASP A 37 16.37 10.96 -2.68
N LYS A 38 16.06 11.92 -3.56
CA LYS A 38 15.82 13.32 -3.19
C LYS A 38 14.62 13.53 -2.27
N ASP A 39 13.73 12.56 -2.16
CA ASP A 39 12.56 12.61 -1.26
C ASP A 39 12.94 12.24 0.18
N ILE A 40 14.05 11.54 0.39
CA ILE A 40 14.52 11.06 1.71
C ILE A 40 14.63 12.18 2.75
N PRO A 41 15.25 13.35 2.47
CA PRO A 41 15.40 14.39 3.50
C PRO A 41 14.08 14.91 4.07
N ALA A 42 13.04 15.05 3.25
CA ALA A 42 11.72 15.49 3.70
C ALA A 42 11.05 14.42 4.59
N MET A 43 11.19 13.14 4.21
CA MET A 43 10.69 12.00 4.99
C MET A 43 11.45 11.86 6.31
N ALA A 44 12.78 12.04 6.31
CA ALA A 44 13.59 12.01 7.51
C ALA A 44 13.22 13.11 8.51
N ALA A 45 12.97 14.32 8.04
CA ALA A 45 12.47 15.41 8.89
C ALA A 45 11.10 15.08 9.52
N MET A 46 10.24 14.36 8.79
CA MET A 46 8.94 13.92 9.30
C MET A 46 9.10 12.80 10.35
N ALA A 47 9.93 11.80 10.09
CA ALA A 47 10.22 10.72 11.05
C ALA A 47 10.82 11.29 12.33
N GLU A 48 11.82 12.18 12.24
CA GLU A 48 12.43 12.85 13.38
C GLU A 48 11.40 13.65 14.20
N ALA A 49 10.50 14.38 13.53
CA ALA A 49 9.44 15.13 14.22
C ALA A 49 8.47 14.25 15.01
N MET A 50 8.27 12.99 14.62
CA MET A 50 7.49 12.03 15.40
C MET A 50 8.32 11.45 16.56
N LYS A 51 9.56 11.08 16.28
CA LYS A 51 10.46 10.40 17.23
C LYS A 51 10.98 11.32 18.34
N SER A 52 11.07 12.62 18.09
CA SER A 52 11.57 13.62 19.07
C SER A 52 10.74 13.68 20.38
N HIS A 53 9.55 13.07 20.41
CA HIS A 53 8.69 12.96 21.59
C HIS A 53 8.48 11.50 22.05
N GLY A 54 9.33 10.57 21.60
CA GLY A 54 9.29 9.17 22.00
C GLY A 54 8.29 8.28 21.26
N ALA A 55 7.61 8.79 20.21
CA ALA A 55 6.74 7.97 19.38
C ALA A 55 7.56 7.14 18.36
N LEU A 56 7.06 5.96 17.99
CA LEU A 56 7.53 5.24 16.82
C LEU A 56 6.96 5.88 15.56
N ALA A 57 7.77 6.01 14.53
CA ALA A 57 7.40 6.59 13.25
C ALA A 57 7.10 5.50 12.22
N GLY A 58 5.87 5.44 11.75
CA GLY A 58 5.44 4.56 10.67
C GLY A 58 5.25 5.31 9.35
N ILE A 59 5.60 4.68 8.23
CA ILE A 59 5.33 5.19 6.89
C ILE A 59 4.34 4.30 6.15
N GLN A 60 3.25 4.90 5.63
CA GLN A 60 2.22 4.18 4.89
C GLN A 60 2.56 4.21 3.40
N LEU A 61 3.11 3.10 2.90
CA LEU A 61 3.50 2.94 1.50
C LEU A 61 2.34 2.40 0.66
N ALA A 62 2.11 3.01 -0.49
CA ALA A 62 1.01 2.68 -1.37
C ALA A 62 1.40 2.67 -2.85
N TYR A 63 0.69 1.84 -3.59
CA TYR A 63 0.57 1.90 -5.04
C TYR A 63 -0.91 1.81 -5.38
N SER A 64 -1.44 2.83 -6.05
CA SER A 64 -2.88 3.05 -6.17
C SER A 64 -3.59 2.08 -7.12
N GLY A 65 -2.86 1.51 -8.09
CA GLY A 65 -3.43 0.55 -9.01
C GLY A 65 -4.59 1.15 -9.84
N ILE A 66 -5.73 0.47 -9.85
CA ILE A 66 -6.94 0.91 -10.60
C ILE A 66 -7.54 2.23 -10.07
N ASN A 67 -7.06 2.73 -8.94
CA ASN A 67 -7.49 4.01 -8.39
C ASN A 67 -6.60 5.18 -8.82
N GLY A 68 -5.49 4.93 -9.50
CA GLY A 68 -4.55 5.96 -9.94
C GLY A 68 -4.79 6.39 -11.38
N PRO A 69 -5.48 7.52 -11.65
CA PRO A 69 -5.72 7.99 -13.02
C PRO A 69 -4.48 8.57 -13.69
N ASN A 70 -3.41 8.85 -12.93
CA ASN A 70 -2.14 9.37 -13.42
C ASN A 70 -2.30 10.63 -14.29
N LEU A 71 -3.17 11.55 -13.88
CA LEU A 71 -3.51 12.74 -14.67
C LEU A 71 -2.32 13.72 -14.79
N TYR A 72 -1.43 13.72 -13.81
CA TYR A 72 -0.24 14.57 -13.82
C TYR A 72 0.93 13.91 -14.56
N SER A 73 1.26 12.67 -14.21
CA SER A 73 2.36 11.92 -14.81
C SER A 73 2.08 11.48 -16.25
N ARG A 74 0.78 11.30 -16.60
CA ARG A 74 0.31 10.74 -17.89
C ARG A 74 0.78 9.32 -18.16
N GLU A 75 1.26 8.63 -17.12
CA GLU A 75 1.57 7.20 -17.18
C GLU A 75 0.29 6.37 -17.37
N VAL A 76 0.38 5.27 -18.10
CA VAL A 76 -0.75 4.34 -18.23
C VAL A 76 -1.00 3.69 -16.87
N PRO A 77 -2.20 3.82 -16.29
CA PRO A 77 -2.50 3.16 -15.02
C PRO A 77 -2.35 1.64 -15.12
N LEU A 78 -1.71 1.05 -14.12
CA LEU A 78 -1.51 -0.39 -14.02
C LEU A 78 -2.43 -0.97 -12.94
N ALA A 79 -3.18 -2.00 -13.26
CA ALA A 79 -4.12 -2.63 -12.35
C ALA A 79 -3.95 -4.16 -12.35
N VAL A 80 -4.45 -4.82 -11.32
CA VAL A 80 -4.44 -6.29 -11.22
C VAL A 80 -5.20 -6.92 -12.38
N SER A 81 -6.31 -6.31 -12.77
CA SER A 81 -7.05 -6.60 -14.00
C SER A 81 -7.48 -5.31 -14.67
N SER A 82 -7.53 -5.28 -16.00
CA SER A 82 -7.90 -4.08 -16.76
C SER A 82 -9.33 -3.65 -16.44
N GLY A 83 -9.54 -2.35 -16.45
CA GLY A 83 -10.87 -1.77 -16.24
C GLY A 83 -10.85 -0.24 -16.19
N PRO A 84 -12.00 0.38 -16.07
CA PRO A 84 -12.06 1.83 -15.87
C PRO A 84 -11.49 2.19 -14.52
N ILE A 85 -10.88 3.37 -14.43
CA ILE A 85 -10.42 3.92 -13.15
C ILE A 85 -11.62 4.16 -12.22
N LEU A 86 -11.44 3.81 -10.94
CA LEU A 86 -12.50 3.83 -9.93
C LEU A 86 -12.50 5.09 -9.05
N THR A 87 -11.73 6.12 -9.40
CA THR A 87 -11.57 7.31 -8.56
C THR A 87 -11.92 8.60 -9.29
N PHE A 88 -12.21 9.62 -8.53
CA PHE A 88 -12.43 11.08 -8.69
C PHE A 88 -12.20 11.73 -10.05
N THR A 89 -12.19 11.02 -11.15
CA THR A 89 -12.07 11.60 -12.48
C THR A 89 -13.34 11.41 -13.30
N ALA A 90 -13.76 12.45 -13.97
CA ALA A 90 -14.81 12.38 -14.98
C ALA A 90 -14.28 11.85 -16.33
N ASP A 91 -12.96 11.71 -16.46
CA ASP A 91 -12.32 11.26 -17.69
C ASP A 91 -12.36 9.72 -17.79
N PRO A 92 -12.64 9.17 -18.97
CA PRO A 92 -12.73 7.72 -19.19
C PRO A 92 -11.33 7.08 -19.29
N VAL A 93 -10.57 7.17 -18.23
CA VAL A 93 -9.22 6.54 -18.14
C VAL A 93 -9.38 5.05 -17.93
N GLN A 94 -8.59 4.25 -18.65
CA GLN A 94 -8.57 2.80 -18.56
C GLN A 94 -7.22 2.34 -18.01
N ALA A 95 -7.26 1.42 -17.05
CA ALA A 95 -6.06 0.76 -16.55
C ALA A 95 -5.74 -0.49 -17.38
N ARG A 96 -4.45 -0.72 -17.61
CA ARG A 96 -3.90 -1.93 -18.21
C ARG A 96 -3.66 -2.99 -17.13
N THR A 97 -3.94 -4.25 -17.46
CA THR A 97 -3.57 -5.38 -16.58
C THR A 97 -2.05 -5.48 -16.43
N LEU A 98 -1.59 -5.64 -15.20
CA LEU A 98 -0.20 -6.00 -14.86
C LEU A 98 0.17 -7.33 -15.49
N ASP A 99 1.24 -7.38 -16.27
CA ASP A 99 1.88 -8.62 -16.65
C ASP A 99 2.90 -9.08 -15.59
N ARG A 100 3.67 -10.14 -15.86
CA ARG A 100 4.65 -10.66 -14.89
C ARG A 100 5.85 -9.74 -14.71
N ASP A 101 6.25 -9.05 -15.76
CA ASP A 101 7.36 -8.08 -15.69
C ASP A 101 6.93 -6.83 -14.90
N ASP A 102 5.70 -6.37 -15.10
CA ASP A 102 5.11 -5.29 -14.30
C ASP A 102 5.04 -5.66 -12.80
N ILE A 103 4.68 -6.89 -12.47
CA ILE A 103 4.66 -7.38 -11.07
C ILE A 103 6.07 -7.39 -10.49
N ALA A 104 7.07 -7.82 -11.24
CA ALA A 104 8.47 -7.78 -10.83
C ALA A 104 8.96 -6.33 -10.63
N ASP A 105 8.57 -5.42 -11.52
CA ASP A 105 8.87 -3.99 -11.41
C ASP A 105 8.22 -3.37 -10.19
N LEU A 106 6.96 -3.68 -9.94
CA LEU A 106 6.22 -3.21 -8.77
C LEU A 106 6.89 -3.67 -7.47
N ARG A 107 7.32 -4.92 -7.38
CA ARG A 107 8.13 -5.42 -6.25
C ARG A 107 9.46 -4.65 -6.13
N ARG A 108 10.13 -4.36 -7.25
CA ARG A 108 11.36 -3.56 -7.25
C ARG A 108 11.12 -2.15 -6.72
N TRP A 109 10.00 -1.49 -7.06
CA TRP A 109 9.66 -0.17 -6.54
C TRP A 109 9.38 -0.21 -5.03
N PHE A 110 8.67 -1.21 -4.54
CA PHE A 110 8.50 -1.42 -3.10
C PHE A 110 9.84 -1.63 -2.39
N ARG A 111 10.73 -2.47 -2.92
CA ARG A 111 12.08 -2.69 -2.37
C ARG A 111 12.90 -1.38 -2.29
N GLN A 112 12.79 -0.50 -3.28
CA GLN A 112 13.43 0.82 -3.26
C GLN A 112 12.80 1.72 -2.18
N ALA A 113 11.47 1.75 -2.08
CA ALA A 113 10.77 2.51 -1.05
C ALA A 113 11.13 2.02 0.37
N PHE A 114 11.28 0.72 0.58
CA PHE A 114 11.73 0.15 1.87
C PHE A 114 13.11 0.65 2.27
N ARG A 115 14.09 0.62 1.35
CA ARG A 115 15.43 1.17 1.61
C ARG A 115 15.38 2.65 1.97
N ARG A 116 14.62 3.44 1.20
CA ARG A 116 14.46 4.87 1.46
C ARG A 116 13.77 5.14 2.80
N SER A 117 12.78 4.34 3.16
CA SER A 117 12.10 4.43 4.46
C SER A 117 13.07 4.16 5.62
N GLN A 118 13.91 3.13 5.50
CA GLN A 118 14.96 2.83 6.47
C GLN A 118 15.99 3.97 6.57
N GLN A 119 16.46 4.48 5.43
CA GLN A 119 17.39 5.63 5.38
C GLN A 119 16.78 6.91 5.95
N ALA A 120 15.48 7.10 5.81
CA ALA A 120 14.75 8.22 6.41
C ALA A 120 14.51 8.06 7.91
N GLY A 121 14.83 6.91 8.51
CA GLY A 121 14.75 6.67 9.95
C GLY A 121 13.36 6.31 10.46
N PHE A 122 12.48 5.76 9.61
CA PHE A 122 11.21 5.17 10.05
C PHE A 122 11.45 3.85 10.80
N ASP A 123 10.53 3.52 11.70
CA ASP A 123 10.57 2.31 12.53
C ASP A 123 9.61 1.23 11.99
N ILE A 124 8.56 1.64 11.25
CA ILE A 124 7.48 0.75 10.79
C ILE A 124 7.17 1.01 9.32
N LEU A 125 7.13 -0.05 8.51
CA LEU A 125 6.60 -0.05 7.16
C LEU A 125 5.13 -0.46 7.21
N CYS A 126 4.20 0.41 6.82
CA CYS A 126 2.79 0.08 6.67
C CYS A 126 2.49 -0.16 5.18
N LEU A 127 2.10 -1.38 4.84
CA LEU A 127 1.64 -1.75 3.51
C LEU A 127 0.13 -1.49 3.42
N TYR A 128 -0.26 -0.58 2.53
CA TYR A 128 -1.62 -0.07 2.46
C TYR A 128 -2.48 -0.80 1.44
N GLY A 129 -3.56 -1.41 1.93
CA GLY A 129 -4.57 -2.09 1.12
C GLY A 129 -5.95 -2.01 1.77
N ALA A 130 -6.45 -0.78 2.00
CA ALA A 130 -7.72 -0.56 2.69
C ALA A 130 -8.63 0.43 1.97
N HIS A 131 -9.91 0.48 2.34
CA HIS A 131 -10.94 1.40 1.85
C HIS A 131 -11.28 1.28 0.35
N GLY A 132 -11.00 0.12 -0.27
CA GLY A 132 -11.12 -0.07 -1.72
C GLY A 132 -9.91 0.46 -2.50
N PHE A 133 -8.88 0.93 -1.80
CA PHE A 133 -7.66 1.50 -2.39
C PHE A 133 -6.44 0.60 -2.21
N GLY A 134 -5.51 0.76 -3.13
CA GLY A 134 -4.20 0.16 -3.03
C GLY A 134 -4.11 -1.24 -3.61
N ILE A 135 -2.97 -1.47 -4.23
CA ILE A 135 -2.71 -2.68 -5.02
C ILE A 135 -2.87 -3.97 -4.23
N PHE A 136 -2.58 -3.98 -2.92
CA PHE A 136 -2.72 -5.17 -2.08
C PHE A 136 -4.17 -5.61 -1.94
N GLN A 137 -5.10 -4.65 -1.72
CA GLN A 137 -6.52 -4.97 -1.68
C GLN A 137 -7.02 -5.44 -3.04
N HIS A 138 -6.54 -4.83 -4.13
CA HIS A 138 -6.93 -5.21 -5.48
C HIS A 138 -6.49 -6.64 -5.84
N PHE A 139 -5.34 -7.10 -5.34
CA PHE A 139 -4.96 -8.51 -5.49
C PHE A 139 -5.84 -9.45 -4.68
N LEU A 140 -6.21 -9.07 -3.45
CA LEU A 140 -7.02 -9.90 -2.56
C LEU A 140 -8.48 -10.01 -2.99
N SER A 141 -9.07 -8.93 -3.53
CA SER A 141 -10.48 -8.85 -3.90
C SER A 141 -10.79 -9.57 -5.21
N ARG A 142 -11.85 -10.38 -5.22
CA ARG A 142 -12.38 -10.99 -6.45
C ARG A 142 -13.09 -9.99 -7.35
N ALA A 143 -13.45 -8.81 -6.83
CA ALA A 143 -14.06 -7.75 -7.62
C ALA A 143 -13.06 -7.12 -8.59
N THR A 144 -11.79 -7.04 -8.19
CA THR A 144 -10.71 -6.40 -8.95
C THR A 144 -9.68 -7.39 -9.50
N ASN A 145 -9.60 -8.60 -8.93
CA ASN A 145 -8.67 -9.63 -9.37
C ASN A 145 -9.38 -10.72 -10.19
N LEU A 146 -9.40 -10.53 -11.50
CA LEU A 146 -9.96 -11.49 -12.47
C LEU A 146 -8.88 -12.35 -13.14
N ARG A 147 -7.67 -12.39 -12.56
CA ARG A 147 -6.54 -13.14 -13.10
C ARG A 147 -6.76 -14.63 -13.02
N THR A 148 -6.19 -15.36 -13.99
CA THR A 148 -6.22 -16.83 -14.08
C THR A 148 -4.85 -17.47 -13.91
N ASP A 149 -3.82 -16.65 -13.59
CA ASP A 149 -2.46 -17.10 -13.31
C ASP A 149 -2.23 -17.31 -11.80
N ASP A 150 -0.95 -17.49 -11.41
CA ASP A 150 -0.54 -17.75 -10.02
C ASP A 150 -0.83 -16.61 -9.03
N TYR A 151 -1.32 -15.46 -9.49
CA TYR A 151 -1.72 -14.31 -8.69
C TYR A 151 -3.24 -14.13 -8.61
N GLY A 152 -4.05 -15.06 -9.15
CA GLY A 152 -5.50 -15.01 -9.20
C GLY A 152 -6.20 -16.30 -8.80
N GLY A 153 -7.53 -16.27 -8.73
CA GLY A 153 -8.37 -17.42 -8.37
C GLY A 153 -8.45 -17.66 -6.86
N SER A 154 -7.70 -18.63 -6.32
CA SER A 154 -7.74 -18.98 -4.90
C SER A 154 -7.25 -17.86 -3.99
N LEU A 155 -7.68 -17.85 -2.72
CA LEU A 155 -7.21 -16.87 -1.75
C LEU A 155 -5.68 -16.94 -1.55
N GLU A 156 -5.11 -18.13 -1.60
CA GLU A 156 -3.66 -18.33 -1.54
C GLU A 156 -2.93 -17.62 -2.69
N ASN A 157 -3.43 -17.77 -3.93
CA ASN A 157 -2.85 -17.10 -5.10
C ASN A 157 -3.06 -15.58 -5.04
N ARG A 158 -4.25 -15.13 -4.66
CA ARG A 158 -4.55 -13.70 -4.51
C ARG A 158 -3.71 -13.03 -3.41
N SER A 159 -3.29 -13.77 -2.39
CA SER A 159 -2.41 -13.28 -1.33
C SER A 159 -0.92 -13.34 -1.67
N ARG A 160 -0.54 -14.00 -2.76
CA ARG A 160 0.85 -14.22 -3.15
C ARG A 160 1.66 -12.93 -3.25
N PHE A 161 1.14 -11.94 -3.98
CA PHE A 161 1.84 -10.67 -4.16
C PHE A 161 2.14 -9.97 -2.82
N LEU A 162 1.16 -9.92 -1.92
CA LEU A 162 1.35 -9.33 -0.59
C LEU A 162 2.41 -10.09 0.22
N ARG A 163 2.38 -11.41 0.20
CA ARG A 163 3.39 -12.25 0.86
C ARG A 163 4.80 -11.96 0.34
N GLU A 164 4.96 -11.96 -0.98
CA GLU A 164 6.25 -11.70 -1.63
C GLU A 164 6.78 -10.30 -1.30
N VAL A 165 5.92 -9.29 -1.21
CA VAL A 165 6.32 -7.93 -0.83
C VAL A 165 6.72 -7.84 0.65
N VAL A 166 6.06 -8.58 1.54
CA VAL A 166 6.47 -8.67 2.97
C VAL A 166 7.84 -9.37 3.10
N GLU A 167 8.06 -10.44 2.34
CA GLU A 167 9.36 -11.13 2.27
C GLU A 167 10.45 -10.18 1.76
N ASP A 168 10.17 -9.42 0.70
CA ASP A 168 11.06 -8.38 0.17
C ASP A 168 11.38 -7.30 1.23
N ALA A 169 10.38 -6.86 2.01
CA ALA A 169 10.58 -5.88 3.07
C ALA A 169 11.53 -6.41 4.15
N ARG A 170 11.32 -7.63 4.63
CA ARG A 170 12.19 -8.27 5.63
C ARG A 170 13.62 -8.46 5.12
N GLU A 171 13.78 -8.89 3.87
CA GLU A 171 15.11 -9.04 3.24
C GLU A 171 15.83 -7.69 3.12
N VAL A 172 15.16 -6.68 2.58
CA VAL A 172 15.76 -5.36 2.30
C VAL A 172 16.15 -4.64 3.58
N THR A 173 15.30 -4.68 4.60
CA THR A 173 15.53 -4.01 5.88
C THR A 173 16.28 -4.88 6.89
N LYS A 174 16.62 -6.13 6.53
CA LYS A 174 17.24 -7.12 7.42
C LYS A 174 16.45 -7.35 8.71
N GLY A 175 15.12 -7.16 8.64
CA GLY A 175 14.24 -7.28 9.80
C GLY A 175 14.36 -6.14 10.83
N GLU A 176 15.03 -5.04 10.50
CA GLU A 176 15.20 -3.91 11.43
C GLU A 176 13.94 -3.04 11.55
N LEU A 177 13.03 -3.07 10.57
CA LEU A 177 11.76 -2.35 10.60
C LEU A 177 10.59 -3.32 10.83
N ALA A 178 9.66 -2.93 11.68
CA ALA A 178 8.41 -3.67 11.83
C ALA A 178 7.53 -3.50 10.57
N ILE A 179 6.70 -4.50 10.28
CA ILE A 179 5.78 -4.50 9.15
C ILE A 179 4.35 -4.46 9.66
N SER A 180 3.61 -3.43 9.25
CA SER A 180 2.17 -3.30 9.47
C SER A 180 1.43 -3.57 8.16
N LEU A 181 0.38 -4.39 8.22
CA LEU A 181 -0.57 -4.55 7.12
C LEU A 181 -1.86 -3.80 7.46
N ARG A 182 -2.18 -2.80 6.63
CA ARG A 182 -3.46 -2.10 6.74
C ARG A 182 -4.42 -2.64 5.69
N LEU A 183 -5.47 -3.34 6.16
CA LEU A 183 -6.46 -4.00 5.30
C LEU A 183 -7.87 -3.59 5.68
N SER A 184 -8.79 -3.59 4.70
CA SER A 184 -10.22 -3.44 4.98
C SER A 184 -10.79 -4.69 5.63
N LEU A 185 -11.64 -4.51 6.64
CA LEU A 185 -12.45 -5.57 7.22
C LEU A 185 -13.50 -6.10 6.24
N HIS A 186 -14.01 -5.21 5.39
CA HIS A 186 -15.06 -5.52 4.43
C HIS A 186 -15.01 -4.54 3.26
N GLU A 187 -15.16 -5.05 2.05
CA GLU A 187 -15.11 -4.24 0.83
C GLU A 187 -16.50 -3.94 0.24
N GLY A 188 -17.53 -4.65 0.70
CA GLY A 188 -18.86 -4.56 0.10
C GLY A 188 -19.02 -5.36 -1.20
N GLY A 189 -20.27 -5.55 -1.61
CA GLY A 189 -20.63 -6.26 -2.83
C GLY A 189 -20.39 -7.78 -2.79
N PRO A 190 -20.95 -8.52 -3.76
CA PRO A 190 -20.93 -10.00 -3.73
C PRO A 190 -19.58 -10.61 -4.10
N LEU A 191 -18.70 -9.85 -4.73
CA LEU A 191 -17.35 -10.27 -5.13
C LEU A 191 -16.25 -9.58 -4.33
N GLY A 192 -16.60 -8.62 -3.48
CA GLY A 192 -15.65 -7.92 -2.62
C GLY A 192 -15.07 -8.83 -1.55
N PHE A 193 -13.95 -8.40 -0.97
CA PHE A 193 -13.28 -9.11 0.11
C PHE A 193 -14.17 -9.12 1.36
N SER A 194 -14.66 -10.29 1.74
CA SER A 194 -15.63 -10.47 2.84
C SER A 194 -14.92 -10.66 4.19
N ASN A 195 -15.66 -10.47 5.28
CA ASN A 195 -15.18 -10.78 6.63
C ASN A 195 -14.72 -12.25 6.77
N ALA A 196 -15.39 -13.18 6.11
CA ALA A 196 -15.00 -14.58 6.14
C ALA A 196 -13.65 -14.81 5.44
N GLU A 197 -13.47 -14.24 4.25
CA GLU A 197 -12.20 -14.31 3.53
C GLU A 197 -11.06 -13.59 4.30
N LEU A 198 -11.37 -12.47 4.99
CA LEU A 198 -10.40 -11.82 5.87
C LEU A 198 -9.98 -12.73 7.03
N SER A 199 -10.93 -13.42 7.66
CA SER A 199 -10.64 -14.37 8.74
C SER A 199 -9.76 -15.51 8.25
N ASP A 200 -10.07 -16.08 7.08
CA ASP A 200 -9.26 -17.12 6.45
C ASP A 200 -7.87 -16.61 6.08
N PHE A 201 -7.78 -15.38 5.55
CA PHE A 201 -6.50 -14.73 5.22
C PHE A 201 -5.64 -14.52 6.46
N ILE A 202 -6.22 -14.01 7.56
CA ILE A 202 -5.50 -13.81 8.83
C ILE A 202 -5.06 -15.16 9.39
N ALA A 203 -5.92 -16.18 9.38
CA ALA A 203 -5.57 -17.51 9.85
C ALA A 203 -4.41 -18.13 9.03
N MET A 204 -4.42 -17.94 7.71
CA MET A 204 -3.37 -18.41 6.81
C MET A 204 -2.03 -17.66 7.00
N HIS A 205 -2.09 -16.39 7.38
CA HIS A 205 -0.95 -15.47 7.39
C HIS A 205 -0.72 -14.78 8.74
N ALA A 206 -1.13 -15.40 9.86
CA ALA A 206 -1.10 -14.78 11.18
C ALA A 206 0.25 -14.17 11.57
N ALA A 207 1.34 -14.82 11.19
CA ALA A 207 2.71 -14.38 11.46
C ALA A 207 3.36 -13.55 10.33
N LEU A 208 2.57 -13.18 9.29
CA LEU A 208 3.11 -12.44 8.15
C LEU A 208 3.52 -11.01 8.53
N PRO A 209 2.67 -10.17 9.14
CA PRO A 209 3.07 -8.87 9.65
C PRO A 209 3.41 -8.92 11.14
N ASP A 210 4.02 -7.86 11.64
CA ASP A 210 4.19 -7.61 13.06
C ASP A 210 2.95 -6.90 13.65
N ILE A 211 2.21 -6.15 12.83
CA ILE A 211 1.03 -5.40 13.22
C ILE A 211 -0.09 -5.60 12.18
N TRP A 212 -1.28 -5.96 12.66
CA TRP A 212 -2.52 -5.92 11.89
C TRP A 212 -3.24 -4.59 12.15
N ASP A 213 -3.35 -3.73 11.13
CA ASP A 213 -4.13 -2.49 11.14
C ASP A 213 -5.39 -2.71 10.30
N LEU A 214 -6.52 -2.89 10.97
CA LEU A 214 -7.77 -3.24 10.32
C LEU A 214 -8.69 -2.01 10.23
N ALA A 215 -8.99 -1.59 9.02
CA ALA A 215 -9.83 -0.46 8.71
C ALA A 215 -11.27 -0.90 8.39
N HIS A 216 -12.24 -0.09 8.77
CA HIS A 216 -13.64 -0.30 8.42
C HIS A 216 -14.08 0.68 7.34
N GLY A 217 -14.99 0.21 6.46
CA GLY A 217 -15.61 1.02 5.42
C GLY A 217 -14.83 1.06 4.11
N THR A 218 -15.54 1.51 3.09
CA THR A 218 -14.99 1.89 1.79
C THR A 218 -14.99 3.41 1.69
N TRP A 219 -14.29 3.96 0.72
CA TRP A 219 -14.26 5.39 0.49
C TRP A 219 -15.64 5.97 0.08
N GLU A 220 -16.54 5.13 -0.42
CA GLU A 220 -17.88 5.50 -0.88
C GLU A 220 -18.99 5.33 0.19
N ALA A 221 -18.63 4.95 1.39
CA ALA A 221 -19.59 4.67 2.48
C ALA A 221 -19.77 5.85 3.43
#